data_dd39760b996b8c3491a11ce66194ed43
#
_entry.id   dd39760b996b8c3491a11ce66194ed43
#
_cell.length_a   1.000
_cell.length_b   1.000
_cell.length_c   1.000
_cell.angle_alpha   90.00
_cell.angle_beta   90.00
_cell.angle_gamma   90.00
#
_symmetry.space_group_name_H-M   'P 1'
#
loop_
_entity.id
_entity.type
_entity.pdbx_description
1 polymer ?
#
loop_
_entity_poly.entity_id
_entity_poly.type
_entity_poly.pdbx_seq_one_letter_code
_entity_poly.pdbx_strand_id
1 'polypeptide(L)'
;IFHNEIIPEFFNKYPIQDQYRYGINIGGAKLQKTEPTQGYHVWHMEHSGQMDSYRSICAWGLFLNDVEEGGELEFLYQSVRVQPKRGDLVLWPAGYTHQHRGNPPLKGTKYIYTGWLDTL
;
A
#
# COMPACT_ATOMS: atom_id res chain seq x y z
N ILE A 1 -13.71 -5.94 7.90
CA ILE A 1 -12.88 -6.62 6.90
C ILE A 1 -11.42 -6.62 7.33
N PHE A 2 -10.79 -5.46 7.56
CA PHE A 2 -9.39 -5.42 7.96
C PHE A 2 -9.11 -6.20 9.25
N HIS A 3 -9.85 -5.93 10.31
CA HIS A 3 -9.61 -6.58 11.60
C HIS A 3 -9.99 -8.06 11.63
N ASN A 4 -11.00 -8.47 10.89
CA ASN A 4 -11.54 -9.82 10.99
C ASN A 4 -10.99 -10.77 9.91
N GLU A 5 -10.48 -10.25 8.81
CA GLU A 5 -10.08 -11.04 7.65
C GLU A 5 -8.64 -10.75 7.21
N ILE A 6 -8.35 -9.50 6.85
CA ILE A 6 -7.09 -9.15 6.20
C ILE A 6 -5.92 -9.18 7.17
N ILE A 7 -6.04 -8.53 8.33
CA ILE A 7 -4.97 -8.52 9.34
C ILE A 7 -4.66 -9.93 9.85
N PRO A 8 -5.66 -10.75 10.21
CA PRO A 8 -5.40 -12.13 10.60
C PRO A 8 -4.71 -12.96 9.52
N GLU A 9 -5.16 -12.87 8.28
CA GLU A 9 -4.56 -13.61 7.17
C GLU A 9 -3.10 -13.20 6.93
N PHE A 10 -2.84 -11.90 6.89
CA PHE A 10 -1.49 -11.37 6.69
C PHE A 10 -0.52 -11.81 7.79
N PHE A 11 -0.90 -11.68 9.05
CA PHE A 11 -0.03 -12.04 10.16
C PHE A 11 -0.04 -13.53 10.51
N ASN A 12 -0.90 -14.32 9.92
CA ASN A 12 -0.74 -15.77 9.91
C ASN A 12 0.36 -16.20 8.92
N LYS A 13 0.46 -15.49 7.81
CA LYS A 13 1.53 -15.71 6.82
C LYS A 13 2.87 -15.15 7.28
N TYR A 14 2.85 -14.00 7.94
CA TYR A 14 4.03 -13.31 8.46
C TYR A 14 3.86 -13.08 9.97
N PRO A 15 4.10 -14.12 10.80
CA PRO A 15 3.78 -14.03 12.22
C PRO A 15 4.57 -12.93 12.94
N ILE A 16 3.87 -12.19 13.78
CA ILE A 16 4.43 -11.27 14.74
C ILE A 16 3.92 -11.63 16.13
N GLN A 17 4.60 -11.14 17.16
CA GLN A 17 4.19 -11.38 18.53
C GLN A 17 2.81 -10.76 18.81
N ASP A 18 2.00 -11.42 19.60
CA ASP A 18 0.61 -11.02 19.88
C ASP A 18 0.50 -9.58 20.39
N GLN A 19 1.44 -9.16 21.22
CA GLN A 19 1.44 -7.78 21.75
C GLN A 19 1.47 -6.71 20.67
N TYR A 20 2.05 -7.00 19.51
CA TYR A 20 2.04 -6.08 18.37
C TYR A 20 0.79 -6.25 17.53
N ARG A 21 0.36 -7.49 17.32
CA ARG A 21 -0.78 -7.83 16.47
C ARG A 21 -2.08 -7.21 16.95
N TYR A 22 -2.37 -7.26 18.25
CA TYR A 22 -3.61 -6.76 18.81
C TYR A 22 -3.66 -5.24 18.98
N GLY A 23 -2.52 -4.56 18.83
CA GLY A 23 -2.44 -3.11 18.86
C GLY A 23 -2.58 -2.44 17.49
N ILE A 24 -2.86 -3.20 16.43
CA ILE A 24 -2.91 -2.67 15.07
C ILE A 24 -4.26 -2.02 14.80
N ASN A 25 -4.21 -0.80 14.30
CA ASN A 25 -5.38 -0.04 13.88
C ASN A 25 -5.23 0.42 12.44
N ILE A 26 -6.36 0.64 11.80
CA ILE A 26 -6.39 1.30 10.49
C ILE A 26 -6.03 2.76 10.72
N GLY A 27 -4.94 3.20 10.09
CA GLY A 27 -4.53 4.59 10.09
C GLY A 27 -5.31 5.44 9.09
N GLY A 28 -4.72 6.54 8.67
CA GLY A 28 -5.33 7.40 7.65
C GLY A 28 -5.55 6.65 6.33
N ALA A 29 -6.56 7.08 5.59
CA ALA A 29 -6.84 6.55 4.26
C ALA A 29 -7.26 7.67 3.34
N LYS A 30 -6.97 7.52 2.05
CA LYS A 30 -7.31 8.53 1.04
C LYS A 30 -7.66 7.88 -0.29
N LEU A 31 -8.57 8.52 -1.00
CA LEU A 31 -8.90 8.19 -2.37
C LEU A 31 -8.03 9.01 -3.30
N GLN A 32 -7.32 8.37 -4.22
CA GLN A 32 -6.48 9.03 -5.20
C GLN A 32 -6.98 8.77 -6.61
N LYS A 33 -7.07 9.86 -7.39
CA LYS A 33 -7.32 9.83 -8.82
C LYS A 33 -6.03 10.24 -9.53
N THR A 34 -5.55 9.42 -10.44
CA THR A 34 -4.35 9.70 -11.23
C THR A 34 -4.68 9.63 -12.71
N GLU A 35 -4.51 10.75 -13.39
CA GLU A 35 -4.73 10.87 -14.83
C GLU A 35 -3.53 10.30 -15.62
N PRO A 36 -3.69 9.98 -16.91
CA PRO A 36 -2.56 9.55 -17.74
C PRO A 36 -1.38 10.53 -17.63
N THR A 37 -0.17 10.01 -17.57
CA THR A 37 1.09 10.71 -17.40
C THR A 37 1.34 11.31 -16.02
N GLN A 38 0.38 11.31 -15.12
CA GLN A 38 0.57 11.66 -13.72
C GLN A 38 0.97 10.42 -12.91
N GLY A 39 1.66 10.61 -11.82
CA GLY A 39 2.02 9.51 -10.93
C GLY A 39 2.99 9.96 -9.85
N TYR A 40 3.20 9.11 -8.88
CA TYR A 40 4.19 9.31 -7.84
C TYR A 40 5.42 8.46 -8.16
N HIS A 41 6.34 9.04 -8.93
CA HIS A 41 7.46 8.33 -9.55
C HIS A 41 8.66 8.15 -8.65
N VAL A 42 8.69 8.80 -7.50
CA VAL A 42 9.83 8.76 -6.59
C VAL A 42 9.77 7.49 -5.75
N TRP A 43 10.87 6.74 -5.74
CA TRP A 43 11.03 5.63 -4.82
C TRP A 43 10.96 6.14 -3.38
N HIS A 44 10.08 5.58 -2.58
CA HIS A 44 9.87 6.00 -1.20
C HIS A 44 9.43 4.84 -0.31
N MET A 45 9.57 5.04 0.98
CA MET A 45 8.95 4.23 2.02
C MET A 45 7.92 5.10 2.75
N GLU A 46 7.15 4.50 3.65
CA GLU A 46 6.12 5.23 4.38
C GLU A 46 6.68 6.05 5.55
N HIS A 47 7.85 5.70 6.04
CA HIS A 47 8.52 6.45 7.09
C HIS A 47 9.18 7.70 6.50
N SER A 48 8.62 8.87 6.81
CA SER A 48 9.02 10.15 6.22
C SER A 48 10.01 10.96 7.06
N GLY A 49 10.47 10.41 8.17
CA GLY A 49 11.31 11.14 9.12
C GLY A 49 10.53 11.90 10.17
N GLN A 50 9.21 11.97 10.07
CA GLN A 50 8.35 12.53 11.11
C GLN A 50 7.90 11.44 12.08
N MET A 51 7.80 11.79 13.36
CA MET A 51 7.53 10.82 14.44
C MET A 51 6.29 9.98 14.17
N ASP A 52 5.20 10.59 13.73
CA ASP A 52 3.94 9.87 13.52
C ASP A 52 4.02 8.84 12.40
N SER A 53 4.89 9.05 11.41
CA SER A 53 5.05 8.09 10.30
C SER A 53 5.62 6.74 10.75
N TYR A 54 6.37 6.70 11.84
CA TYR A 54 6.96 5.47 12.37
C TYR A 54 5.95 4.55 13.05
N ARG A 55 4.74 5.02 13.30
CA ARG A 55 3.65 4.16 13.80
C ARG A 55 3.10 3.24 12.72
N SER A 56 3.25 3.61 11.47
CA SER A 56 2.78 2.79 10.35
C SER A 56 3.67 1.56 10.20
N ILE A 57 3.07 0.38 10.33
CA ILE A 57 3.77 -0.89 10.15
C ILE A 57 3.54 -1.46 8.77
N CYS A 58 2.40 -1.18 8.17
CA CYS A 58 2.05 -1.57 6.81
C CYS A 58 1.40 -0.41 6.08
N ALA A 59 1.48 -0.44 4.77
CA ALA A 59 0.65 0.35 3.88
C ALA A 59 -0.20 -0.60 3.03
N TRP A 60 -1.29 -0.09 2.50
CA TRP A 60 -2.17 -0.87 1.64
C TRP A 60 -2.75 -0.02 0.51
N GLY A 61 -3.09 -0.68 -0.57
CA GLY A 61 -3.76 -0.08 -1.70
C GLY A 61 -4.82 -1.00 -2.26
N LEU A 62 -6.03 -0.47 -2.42
CA LEU A 62 -7.15 -1.15 -3.06
C LEU A 62 -7.39 -0.50 -4.42
N PHE A 63 -7.17 -1.25 -5.48
CA PHE A 63 -7.45 -0.76 -6.82
C PHE A 63 -8.95 -0.74 -7.08
N LEU A 64 -9.46 0.40 -7.53
CA LEU A 64 -10.90 0.60 -7.75
C LEU A 64 -11.31 0.39 -9.20
N ASN A 65 -10.35 0.32 -10.12
CA ASN A 65 -10.60 0.03 -11.53
C ASN A 65 -9.40 -0.67 -12.16
N ASP A 66 -9.64 -1.26 -13.32
CA ASP A 66 -8.58 -1.83 -14.13
C ASP A 66 -7.83 -0.71 -14.85
N VAL A 67 -6.50 -0.84 -14.95
CA VAL A 67 -5.65 -0.01 -15.80
C VAL A 67 -4.86 -0.94 -16.70
N GLU A 68 -5.05 -0.82 -18.02
CA GLU A 68 -4.46 -1.76 -18.98
C GLU A 68 -2.97 -1.52 -19.21
N GLU A 69 -2.55 -0.25 -19.23
CA GLU A 69 -1.17 0.14 -19.51
C GLU A 69 -0.69 1.14 -18.48
N GLY A 70 0.46 0.84 -17.87
CA GLY A 70 1.01 1.67 -16.81
C GLY A 70 0.20 1.59 -15.52
N GLY A 71 0.38 2.57 -14.65
CA GLY A 71 -0.35 2.65 -13.39
C GLY A 71 0.08 1.65 -12.33
N GLU A 72 1.12 0.87 -12.59
CA GLU A 72 1.56 -0.19 -11.68
C GLU A 72 2.04 0.38 -10.34
N LEU A 73 1.79 -0.38 -9.30
CA LEU A 73 2.50 -0.25 -8.04
C LEU A 73 3.78 -1.08 -8.15
N GLU A 74 4.92 -0.41 -8.09
CA GLU A 74 6.22 -1.06 -8.31
C GLU A 74 7.05 -1.05 -7.03
N PHE A 75 7.59 -2.23 -6.68
CA PHE A 75 8.47 -2.43 -5.53
C PHE A 75 9.93 -2.59 -5.99
N LEU A 76 10.82 -1.76 -5.43
CA LEU A 76 12.21 -1.67 -5.87
C LEU A 76 13.00 -2.96 -5.64
N TYR A 77 13.11 -3.38 -4.38
CA TYR A 77 13.99 -4.52 -4.05
C TYR A 77 13.38 -5.87 -4.39
N GLN A 78 12.06 -5.97 -4.41
CA GLN A 78 11.37 -7.18 -4.81
C GLN A 78 11.31 -7.34 -6.32
N SER A 79 11.58 -6.27 -7.08
CA SER A 79 11.49 -6.24 -8.55
C SER A 79 10.12 -6.72 -9.05
N VAL A 80 9.06 -6.21 -8.42
CA VAL A 80 7.68 -6.59 -8.71
C VAL A 80 6.88 -5.37 -9.13
N ARG A 81 6.10 -5.53 -10.18
CA ARG A 81 5.08 -4.57 -10.62
C ARG A 81 3.71 -5.18 -10.48
N VAL A 82 2.83 -4.50 -9.77
CA VAL A 82 1.44 -4.94 -9.60
C VAL A 82 0.55 -4.12 -10.52
N GLN A 83 0.00 -4.78 -11.54
CA GLN A 83 -0.93 -4.15 -12.48
C GLN A 83 -2.26 -3.90 -11.78
N PRO A 84 -2.83 -2.69 -11.89
CA PRO A 84 -4.12 -2.40 -11.28
C PRO A 84 -5.24 -3.26 -11.85
N LYS A 85 -5.90 -3.99 -10.95
CA LYS A 85 -7.12 -4.74 -11.25
C LYS A 85 -8.17 -4.42 -10.20
N ARG A 86 -9.36 -4.07 -10.63
CA ARG A 86 -10.47 -3.73 -9.74
C ARG A 86 -10.67 -4.79 -8.67
N GLY A 87 -10.66 -4.36 -7.42
CA GLY A 87 -10.89 -5.23 -6.27
C GLY A 87 -9.64 -5.86 -5.68
N ASP A 88 -8.48 -5.74 -6.32
CA ASP A 88 -7.23 -6.25 -5.75
C ASP A 88 -6.74 -5.34 -4.63
N LEU A 89 -6.44 -5.94 -3.51
CA LEU A 89 -5.83 -5.29 -2.36
C LEU A 89 -4.38 -5.74 -2.25
N VAL A 90 -3.47 -4.77 -2.16
CA VAL A 90 -2.05 -5.01 -1.90
C VAL A 90 -1.72 -4.47 -0.52
N LEU A 91 -1.02 -5.26 0.26
CA LEU A 91 -0.59 -4.92 1.62
C LEU A 91 0.90 -5.17 1.73
N TRP A 92 1.67 -4.19 2.23
CA TRP A 92 3.13 -4.31 2.33
C TRP A 92 3.68 -3.62 3.58
N PRO A 93 4.85 -4.08 4.09
CA PRO A 93 5.53 -3.41 5.19
C PRO A 93 5.88 -1.96 4.85
N ALA A 94 5.78 -1.09 5.85
CA ALA A 94 5.96 0.35 5.64
C ALA A 94 7.41 0.81 5.57
N GLY A 95 8.36 -0.05 5.98
CA GLY A 95 9.77 0.31 6.14
C GLY A 95 10.59 0.27 4.85
N TYR A 96 11.91 0.44 5.02
CA TYR A 96 12.85 0.59 3.91
C TYR A 96 13.02 -0.65 3.02
N THR A 97 12.61 -1.82 3.49
CA THR A 97 12.69 -3.05 2.69
C THR A 97 11.70 -3.06 1.53
N HIS A 98 10.65 -2.24 1.60
CA HIS A 98 9.58 -2.18 0.60
C HIS A 98 9.42 -0.77 0.04
N GLN A 99 10.53 -0.20 -0.42
CA GLN A 99 10.45 1.03 -1.19
C GLN A 99 9.67 0.78 -2.48
N HIS A 100 8.80 1.71 -2.80
CA HIS A 100 7.86 1.55 -3.90
C HIS A 100 7.55 2.89 -4.56
N ARG A 101 6.89 2.82 -5.70
CA ARG A 101 6.38 3.98 -6.43
C ARG A 101 5.12 3.63 -7.19
N GLY A 102 4.30 4.65 -7.48
CA GLY A 102 3.17 4.53 -8.39
C GLY A 102 3.55 4.99 -9.77
N ASN A 103 3.59 4.09 -10.73
CA ASN A 103 3.86 4.45 -12.12
C ASN A 103 2.66 5.18 -12.74
N PRO A 104 2.89 6.11 -13.69
CA PRO A 104 1.78 6.80 -14.33
C PRO A 104 0.95 5.84 -15.16
N PRO A 105 -0.38 5.96 -15.13
CA PRO A 105 -1.20 5.26 -16.11
C PRO A 105 -0.89 5.84 -17.50
N LEU A 106 -0.78 4.97 -18.49
CA LEU A 106 -0.52 5.38 -19.86
C LEU A 106 -1.81 5.44 -20.67
N LYS A 107 -2.84 4.73 -20.22
CA LYS A 107 -4.14 4.66 -20.87
C LYS A 107 -5.23 4.59 -19.82
N GLY A 108 -6.07 5.61 -19.79
CA GLY A 108 -7.16 5.72 -18.83
C GLY A 108 -6.72 6.28 -17.47
N THR A 109 -7.68 6.49 -16.62
CA THR A 109 -7.49 7.06 -15.28
C THR A 109 -7.40 5.96 -14.25
N LYS A 110 -6.49 6.11 -13.29
CA LYS A 110 -6.34 5.18 -12.17
C LYS A 110 -7.03 5.73 -10.94
N TYR A 111 -7.84 4.90 -10.31
CA TYR A 111 -8.44 5.18 -9.00
C TYR A 111 -7.95 4.14 -8.00
N ILE A 112 -7.39 4.61 -6.89
CA ILE A 112 -6.91 3.75 -5.80
C ILE A 112 -7.34 4.34 -4.47
N TYR A 113 -7.77 3.46 -3.57
CA TYR A 113 -8.02 3.79 -2.18
C TYR A 113 -6.85 3.23 -1.36
N THR A 114 -6.11 4.09 -0.67
CA THR A 114 -4.86 3.73 -0.02
C THR A 114 -4.81 4.23 1.41
N GLY A 115 -4.05 3.54 2.24
CA GLY A 115 -3.92 3.91 3.65
C GLY A 115 -2.84 3.12 4.35
N TRP A 116 -2.91 3.14 5.68
CA TRP A 116 -1.91 2.55 6.55
C TRP A 116 -2.54 1.69 7.63
N LEU A 117 -1.75 0.75 8.14
CA LEU A 117 -2.01 0.05 9.39
C LEU A 117 -0.99 0.53 10.40
N ASP A 118 -1.46 1.08 11.51
CA ASP A 118 -0.65 1.73 12.51
C ASP A 118 -0.64 0.95 13.82
N THR A 119 0.48 1.02 14.54
CA THR A 119 0.54 0.58 15.93
C THR A 119 0.11 1.72 16.86
N LEU A 120 -0.34 1.36 18.02
CA LEU A 120 -0.66 2.32 19.07
C LEU A 120 0.60 2.87 19.74
#